data_96ee6fc3e4a7c74688bfed047872b5c5
#
_entry.id   96ee6fc3e4a7c74688bfed047872b5c5
#
_cell.length_a   1.000
_cell.length_b   1.000
_cell.length_c   1.000
_cell.angle_alpha   90.00
_cell.angle_beta   90.00
_cell.angle_gamma   90.00
#
_symmetry.space_group_name_H-M   'P 1'
#
loop_
_entity.id
_entity.type
_entity.pdbx_description
1 polymer ?
#
loop_
_entity_poly.entity_id
_entity_poly.type
_entity_poly.pdbx_seq_one_letter_code
_entity_poly.pdbx_strand_id
1 'polypeptide(L)'
;MPVISVRRHDGRRATPIELKLSELHGQCQKRIAVAGVCSCPQRRGVRTMSACVYGPVPACLGSEMGAETDARAGPLGGDARYVPLPVKQSWADVVFLHWRIPVAAAHPYMPPGVEPDLYADTTWVGLIGFRVTCTCLGPHLRLPYAGTFTEVNVRLYSRDAAGRHGVVFLSLDADRLAFVLAARAAGVPYVWSRCRPTTMRGTSRGHGYEVERFRGQGKSSFGAYPDMDHPALDGLSLWLTARFGLHTRVGRRVFYLPIAHRPWPLYCAAAAAFEDALVRAAGITVHGPPDSVLYSPGVRTQFGQPRQVLG
;
A
#
# COMPACT_ATOMS: atom_id res chain seq x y z
N MET A 1 -14.04 37.08 4.50
CA MET A 1 -13.70 36.06 5.49
C MET A 1 -14.99 35.52 6.06
N PRO A 2 -15.34 34.25 5.90
CA PRO A 2 -16.57 33.72 6.48
C PRO A 2 -16.32 33.35 7.95
N VAL A 3 -17.13 33.90 8.85
CA VAL A 3 -17.16 33.57 10.28
C VAL A 3 -18.19 32.46 10.47
N ILE A 4 -17.74 31.30 10.95
CA ILE A 4 -18.64 30.19 11.30
C ILE A 4 -18.91 30.24 12.79
N SER A 5 -20.17 30.46 13.18
CA SER A 5 -20.62 30.46 14.58
C SER A 5 -21.12 29.05 14.96
N VAL A 6 -20.50 28.42 15.96
CA VAL A 6 -20.91 27.14 16.52
C VAL A 6 -21.58 27.39 17.87
N ARG A 7 -22.83 26.91 18.06
CA ARG A 7 -23.52 26.91 19.35
C ARG A 7 -23.31 25.58 20.10
N ARG A 8 -23.02 25.66 21.36
CA ARG A 8 -23.01 24.49 22.25
C ARG A 8 -24.43 24.18 22.77
N HIS A 9 -24.64 22.92 23.11
CA HIS A 9 -25.94 22.37 23.54
C HIS A 9 -26.48 22.92 24.87
N ASP A 10 -25.72 23.72 25.58
CA ASP A 10 -26.06 24.32 26.91
C ASP A 10 -26.54 25.78 26.82
N GLY A 11 -26.79 26.28 25.65
CA GLY A 11 -27.39 27.60 25.44
C GLY A 11 -26.49 28.82 25.69
N ARG A 12 -25.20 28.64 26.01
CA ARG A 12 -24.25 29.75 26.24
C ARG A 12 -23.48 30.11 24.97
N ARG A 13 -23.28 31.42 24.73
CA ARG A 13 -22.49 31.93 23.59
C ARG A 13 -21.02 31.59 23.78
N ALA A 14 -20.43 30.95 22.79
CA ALA A 14 -19.00 30.73 22.71
C ALA A 14 -18.29 31.93 22.08
N THR A 15 -17.13 32.31 22.59
CA THR A 15 -16.24 33.33 22.05
C THR A 15 -15.70 32.91 20.69
N PRO A 16 -15.51 33.82 19.74
CA PRO A 16 -14.96 33.52 18.43
C PRO A 16 -13.50 33.06 18.55
N ILE A 17 -13.17 31.95 17.89
CA ILE A 17 -11.78 31.48 17.75
C ILE A 17 -11.31 31.86 16.35
N GLU A 18 -10.35 32.77 16.26
CA GLU A 18 -9.64 33.07 15.01
C GLU A 18 -8.64 31.94 14.72
N LEU A 19 -8.87 31.19 13.67
CA LEU A 19 -7.93 30.19 13.16
C LEU A 19 -7.10 30.79 12.02
N LYS A 20 -5.79 30.87 12.23
CA LYS A 20 -4.84 31.28 11.19
C LYS A 20 -4.66 30.14 10.16
N LEU A 21 -4.67 30.51 8.88
CA LEU A 21 -4.55 29.58 7.74
C LEU A 21 -3.24 28.77 7.68
N SER A 22 -2.26 29.05 8.53
CA SER A 22 -0.98 28.34 8.57
C SER A 22 -1.03 26.96 9.27
N GLU A 23 -2.13 26.63 9.95
CA GLU A 23 -2.27 25.37 10.69
C GLU A 23 -3.01 24.25 9.93
N LEU A 24 -3.46 24.51 8.71
CA LEU A 24 -4.26 23.55 7.93
C LEU A 24 -3.43 22.44 7.25
N HIS A 25 -2.11 22.52 7.24
CA HIS A 25 -1.23 21.52 6.62
C HIS A 25 -0.93 20.27 7.49
N GLY A 26 -1.31 20.28 8.76
CA GLY A 26 -1.04 19.16 9.68
C GLY A 26 -2.25 18.29 10.03
N GLN A 27 -3.42 18.53 9.47
CA GLN A 27 -4.67 18.00 10.01
C GLN A 27 -5.35 16.85 9.25
N CYS A 28 -4.75 16.25 8.23
CA CYS A 28 -5.30 14.99 7.69
C CYS A 28 -5.30 13.85 8.75
N GLN A 29 -4.43 13.93 9.74
CA GLN A 29 -4.31 12.92 10.80
C GLN A 29 -5.17 13.15 12.06
N LYS A 30 -5.79 14.30 12.28
CA LYS A 30 -6.45 14.62 13.59
C LYS A 30 -7.97 14.71 13.57
N ARG A 31 -8.66 14.49 12.45
CA ARG A 31 -10.12 14.73 12.38
C ARG A 31 -11.03 13.49 12.45
N ILE A 32 -10.52 12.29 12.71
CA ILE A 32 -11.37 11.07 12.71
C ILE A 32 -11.79 10.62 14.12
N ALA A 33 -11.51 11.37 15.15
CA ALA A 33 -11.77 10.93 16.53
C ALA A 33 -13.12 11.36 17.15
N VAL A 34 -14.00 12.06 16.44
CA VAL A 34 -15.32 12.46 17.01
C VAL A 34 -16.42 12.33 15.94
N ALA A 35 -16.93 11.12 15.74
CA ALA A 35 -18.21 10.92 15.06
C ALA A 35 -19.27 10.52 16.10
N GLY A 36 -19.81 11.49 16.79
CA GLY A 36 -21.08 11.39 17.49
C GLY A 36 -22.23 11.36 16.50
N VAL A 37 -23.15 10.43 16.72
CA VAL A 37 -24.37 10.18 15.97
C VAL A 37 -25.19 11.47 15.77
N CYS A 38 -25.37 11.90 14.52
CA CYS A 38 -26.37 12.89 14.14
C CYS A 38 -27.46 12.21 13.31
N SER A 39 -28.64 12.07 13.88
CA SER A 39 -29.89 11.77 13.19
C SER A 39 -30.38 13.03 12.46
N CYS A 40 -30.55 12.96 11.14
CA CYS A 40 -31.14 14.02 10.34
C CYS A 40 -32.48 13.57 9.74
N PRO A 41 -33.53 14.40 9.79
CA PRO A 41 -34.86 14.03 9.28
C PRO A 41 -34.95 14.14 7.77
N GLN A 42 -35.68 13.21 7.18
CA GLN A 42 -36.02 13.11 5.75
C GLN A 42 -36.69 14.38 5.21
N ARG A 43 -36.15 14.90 4.11
CA ARG A 43 -36.93 15.66 3.14
C ARG A 43 -36.87 14.99 1.77
N ARG A 44 -38.06 14.83 1.19
CA ARG A 44 -38.33 14.24 -0.14
C ARG A 44 -37.87 15.17 -1.27
N GLY A 45 -37.36 14.56 -2.33
CA GLY A 45 -37.53 15.06 -3.71
C GLY A 45 -36.24 15.47 -4.39
N VAL A 46 -36.01 14.78 -5.43
CA VAL A 46 -35.46 15.03 -6.77
C VAL A 46 -34.36 14.02 -7.16
N ARG A 47 -34.72 13.23 -8.15
CA ARG A 47 -33.89 12.29 -8.88
C ARG A 47 -32.86 13.06 -9.72
N THR A 48 -31.61 12.66 -9.64
CA THR A 48 -30.79 12.46 -10.83
C THR A 48 -29.70 11.45 -10.44
N MET A 49 -29.90 10.23 -10.92
CA MET A 49 -28.85 9.18 -10.86
C MET A 49 -27.85 9.50 -11.99
N SER A 50 -26.70 10.03 -11.64
CA SER A 50 -25.52 9.93 -12.49
C SER A 50 -24.78 8.68 -12.07
N ALA A 51 -24.95 7.61 -12.82
CA ALA A 51 -24.18 6.40 -12.67
C ALA A 51 -22.72 6.71 -13.08
N CYS A 52 -21.84 6.82 -12.09
CA CYS A 52 -20.41 6.69 -12.36
C CYS A 52 -20.18 5.24 -12.80
N VAL A 53 -20.13 5.04 -14.10
CA VAL A 53 -19.70 3.78 -14.72
C VAL A 53 -18.21 3.66 -14.44
N TYR A 54 -17.85 2.86 -13.43
CA TYR A 54 -16.50 2.33 -13.30
C TYR A 54 -16.24 1.47 -14.53
N GLY A 55 -15.53 2.00 -15.49
CA GLY A 55 -15.00 1.22 -16.59
C GLY A 55 -14.12 0.11 -16.01
N PRO A 56 -14.22 -1.12 -16.52
CA PRO A 56 -13.34 -2.19 -16.13
C PRO A 56 -11.89 -1.74 -16.33
N VAL A 57 -11.02 -2.02 -15.36
CA VAL A 57 -9.54 -1.89 -15.56
C VAL A 57 -9.25 -2.55 -16.90
N PRO A 58 -8.75 -1.83 -17.90
CA PRO A 58 -8.68 -2.37 -19.26
C PRO A 58 -7.87 -3.66 -19.21
N ALA A 59 -8.51 -4.72 -19.66
CA ALA A 59 -7.85 -6.00 -19.86
C ALA A 59 -6.56 -5.75 -20.65
N CYS A 60 -5.48 -6.52 -20.36
CA CYS A 60 -4.21 -6.44 -21.10
C CYS A 60 -4.41 -6.72 -22.59
N LEU A 61 -5.12 -5.90 -23.31
CA LEU A 61 -5.19 -5.91 -24.76
C LEU A 61 -4.04 -5.07 -25.25
N GLY A 62 -3.22 -5.69 -26.12
CA GLY A 62 -2.08 -5.05 -26.75
C GLY A 62 -2.51 -3.78 -27.48
N SER A 63 -2.15 -2.65 -26.93
CA SER A 63 -1.82 -1.48 -27.69
C SER A 63 -0.35 -1.23 -27.42
N GLU A 64 0.39 -1.17 -28.47
CA GLU A 64 1.78 -0.82 -28.53
C GLU A 64 2.00 0.39 -27.60
N MET A 65 2.71 0.14 -26.50
CA MET A 65 3.31 1.25 -25.77
C MET A 65 4.41 1.76 -26.68
N GLY A 66 4.08 2.78 -27.46
CA GLY A 66 5.07 3.63 -28.07
C GLY A 66 6.08 3.98 -26.99
N ALA A 67 7.36 3.84 -27.32
CA ALA A 67 8.48 4.21 -26.46
C ALA A 67 8.52 5.75 -26.32
N GLU A 68 7.53 6.33 -25.71
CA GLU A 68 7.62 7.64 -25.08
C GLU A 68 8.22 7.43 -23.70
N THR A 69 9.52 7.43 -23.69
CA THR A 69 10.34 7.68 -22.51
C THR A 69 10.03 9.09 -22.03
N ASP A 70 8.96 9.22 -21.21
CA ASP A 70 8.80 10.42 -20.42
C ASP A 70 9.87 10.39 -19.31
N ALA A 71 11.00 11.06 -19.61
CA ALA A 71 12.21 11.12 -18.80
C ALA A 71 12.03 11.91 -17.47
N ARG A 72 10.81 12.19 -17.02
CA ARG A 72 10.54 13.05 -15.85
C ARG A 72 9.96 12.33 -14.63
N ALA A 73 9.75 11.05 -14.65
CA ALA A 73 9.32 10.27 -13.48
C ALA A 73 10.07 8.94 -13.42
N GLY A 74 11.38 9.00 -13.43
CA GLY A 74 12.22 7.84 -13.26
C GLY A 74 12.36 7.48 -11.78
N PRO A 75 11.77 6.35 -11.33
CA PRO A 75 11.98 5.84 -9.98
C PRO A 75 13.33 5.17 -9.79
N LEU A 76 14.11 5.13 -10.81
CA LEU A 76 15.44 4.56 -10.81
C LEU A 76 16.40 5.73 -10.68
N GLY A 77 16.64 6.19 -9.42
CA GLY A 77 17.66 7.21 -9.15
C GLY A 77 18.88 6.95 -10.00
N GLY A 78 19.18 7.91 -10.86
CA GLY A 78 20.20 8.12 -11.89
C GLY A 78 21.31 7.10 -12.13
N ASP A 79 21.23 5.87 -11.66
CA ASP A 79 22.32 4.94 -11.81
C ASP A 79 21.85 3.54 -12.21
N ALA A 80 22.42 3.10 -13.33
CA ALA A 80 22.39 1.78 -13.90
C ALA A 80 21.12 1.37 -14.67
N ARG A 81 21.34 1.01 -15.89
CA ARG A 81 20.43 0.48 -16.90
C ARG A 81 19.44 -0.53 -16.33
N TYR A 82 18.22 -0.11 -16.10
CA TYR A 82 17.12 -1.02 -15.81
C TYR A 82 17.00 -2.03 -16.96
N VAL A 83 17.23 -3.31 -16.66
CA VAL A 83 17.03 -4.39 -17.60
C VAL A 83 15.75 -5.12 -17.22
N PRO A 84 14.68 -5.02 -18.03
CA PRO A 84 13.42 -5.64 -17.70
C PRO A 84 13.51 -7.16 -17.78
N LEU A 85 12.90 -7.84 -16.78
CA LEU A 85 12.52 -9.24 -16.91
C LEU A 85 11.24 -9.34 -17.74
N PRO A 86 10.99 -10.47 -18.42
CA PRO A 86 9.76 -10.66 -19.16
C PRO A 86 8.55 -10.92 -18.24
N VAL A 87 8.51 -10.30 -17.05
CA VAL A 87 7.44 -10.48 -16.06
C VAL A 87 6.77 -9.14 -15.79
N LYS A 88 5.48 -9.07 -16.07
CA LYS A 88 4.63 -7.92 -15.80
C LYS A 88 3.45 -8.34 -14.93
N GLN A 89 3.02 -7.45 -14.03
CA GLN A 89 1.82 -7.66 -13.24
C GLN A 89 0.92 -6.42 -13.23
N SER A 90 -0.37 -6.64 -13.02
CA SER A 90 -1.33 -5.57 -12.72
C SER A 90 -1.81 -5.77 -11.29
N TRP A 91 -1.61 -4.76 -10.46
CA TRP A 91 -2.04 -4.73 -9.07
C TRP A 91 -3.25 -3.81 -8.94
N ALA A 92 -4.26 -4.23 -8.21
CA ALA A 92 -5.52 -3.51 -8.05
C ALA A 92 -5.99 -3.50 -6.59
N ASP A 93 -6.79 -2.49 -6.25
CA ASP A 93 -7.44 -2.33 -4.94
C ASP A 93 -6.46 -2.37 -3.77
N VAL A 94 -5.38 -1.60 -3.86
CA VAL A 94 -4.28 -1.66 -2.89
C VAL A 94 -4.62 -0.88 -1.64
N VAL A 95 -4.65 -1.56 -0.51
CA VAL A 95 -4.81 -0.99 0.83
C VAL A 95 -3.47 -1.02 1.53
N PHE A 96 -3.06 0.13 2.05
CA PHE A 96 -1.82 0.28 2.78
C PHE A 96 -2.12 0.70 4.22
N LEU A 97 -1.67 -0.08 5.18
CA LEU A 97 -1.66 0.27 6.59
C LEU A 97 -0.21 0.36 7.07
N HIS A 98 0.14 1.44 7.77
CA HIS A 98 1.51 1.64 8.22
C HIS A 98 1.56 2.07 9.68
N TRP A 99 2.56 1.57 10.39
CA TRP A 99 2.89 1.96 11.77
C TRP A 99 4.34 2.40 11.86
N ARG A 100 4.59 3.38 12.67
CA ARG A 100 5.95 3.76 13.08
C ARG A 100 6.50 2.70 14.01
N ILE A 101 7.76 2.36 13.80
CA ILE A 101 8.46 1.44 14.69
C ILE A 101 9.87 1.97 15.00
N PRO A 102 10.43 1.62 16.15
CA PRO A 102 11.82 1.94 16.46
C PRO A 102 12.77 1.30 15.43
N VAL A 103 13.84 2.01 15.06
CA VAL A 103 14.87 1.51 14.14
C VAL A 103 15.45 0.17 14.61
N ALA A 104 15.68 0.04 15.93
CA ALA A 104 16.15 -1.18 16.55
C ALA A 104 15.24 -2.39 16.35
N ALA A 105 13.93 -2.18 16.16
CA ALA A 105 12.97 -3.25 15.89
C ALA A 105 13.05 -3.73 14.42
N ALA A 106 13.44 -2.87 13.49
CA ALA A 106 13.57 -3.23 12.07
C ALA A 106 14.96 -3.81 11.73
N HIS A 107 16.01 -3.32 12.38
CA HIS A 107 17.40 -3.64 12.07
C HIS A 107 17.72 -5.15 12.00
N PRO A 108 17.23 -6.03 12.91
CA PRO A 108 17.53 -7.46 12.87
C PRO A 108 17.02 -8.19 11.60
N TYR A 109 16.09 -7.60 10.88
CA TYR A 109 15.51 -8.17 9.66
C TYR A 109 16.20 -7.72 8.39
N MET A 110 17.13 -6.77 8.48
CA MET A 110 17.83 -6.27 7.30
C MET A 110 18.87 -7.29 6.82
N PRO A 111 18.94 -7.54 5.50
CA PRO A 111 20.03 -8.33 4.94
C PRO A 111 21.38 -7.61 5.10
N PRO A 112 22.52 -8.32 5.08
CA PRO A 112 23.84 -7.69 5.12
C PRO A 112 24.02 -6.60 4.03
N GLY A 113 24.54 -5.43 4.42
CA GLY A 113 24.72 -4.28 3.52
C GLY A 113 23.44 -3.49 3.21
N VAL A 114 22.38 -3.77 3.95
CA VAL A 114 21.09 -3.05 3.86
C VAL A 114 20.73 -2.55 5.25
N GLU A 115 20.21 -1.34 5.33
CA GLU A 115 19.77 -0.71 6.57
C GLU A 115 18.30 -0.31 6.52
N PRO A 116 17.65 -0.13 7.69
CA PRO A 116 16.32 0.47 7.74
C PRO A 116 16.34 1.86 7.10
N ASP A 117 15.41 2.12 6.20
CA ASP A 117 15.23 3.44 5.64
C ASP A 117 14.38 4.31 6.58
N LEU A 118 14.71 5.59 6.70
CA LEU A 118 14.13 6.48 7.69
C LEU A 118 13.34 7.61 7.04
N TYR A 119 12.25 7.99 7.68
CA TYR A 119 11.52 9.22 7.44
C TYR A 119 11.36 9.97 8.75
N ALA A 120 11.94 11.18 8.85
CA ALA A 120 11.97 11.99 10.08
C ALA A 120 12.46 11.16 11.29
N ASP A 121 13.64 10.53 11.14
CA ASP A 121 14.37 9.74 12.16
C ASP A 121 13.63 8.49 12.68
N THR A 122 12.57 8.07 12.03
CA THR A 122 11.86 6.82 12.36
C THR A 122 11.74 5.91 11.15
N THR A 123 11.55 4.61 11.40
CA THR A 123 11.23 3.65 10.33
C THR A 123 9.80 3.14 10.48
N TRP A 124 9.38 2.31 9.55
CA TRP A 124 7.98 1.93 9.43
C TRP A 124 7.84 0.44 9.14
N VAL A 125 6.71 -0.14 9.56
CA VAL A 125 6.23 -1.42 9.08
C VAL A 125 4.93 -1.20 8.31
N GLY A 126 4.80 -1.88 7.18
CA GLY A 126 3.60 -1.84 6.35
C GLY A 126 2.91 -3.19 6.30
N LEU A 127 1.58 -3.19 6.43
CA LEU A 127 0.67 -4.29 6.11
C LEU A 127 -0.10 -3.87 4.86
N ILE A 128 0.19 -4.54 3.74
CA ILE A 128 -0.35 -4.15 2.44
C ILE A 128 -1.11 -5.32 1.83
N GLY A 129 -2.35 -5.07 1.41
CA GLY A 129 -3.17 -6.03 0.67
C GLY A 129 -3.52 -5.53 -0.70
N PHE A 130 -3.51 -6.42 -1.70
CA PHE A 130 -3.91 -6.11 -3.07
C PHE A 130 -4.27 -7.36 -3.86
N ARG A 131 -4.91 -7.14 -5.01
CA ARG A 131 -5.19 -8.20 -5.97
C ARG A 131 -4.22 -8.11 -7.13
N VAL A 132 -3.55 -9.21 -7.44
CA VAL A 132 -2.88 -9.38 -8.72
C VAL A 132 -3.95 -9.83 -9.73
N THR A 133 -4.26 -8.99 -10.69
CA THR A 133 -5.33 -9.24 -11.68
C THR A 133 -4.82 -9.80 -12.99
N CYS A 134 -3.50 -9.69 -13.22
CA CYS A 134 -2.83 -10.31 -14.35
C CYS A 134 -1.35 -10.48 -14.03
N THR A 135 -0.79 -11.64 -14.35
CA THR A 135 0.65 -11.85 -14.51
C THR A 135 0.91 -12.29 -15.94
N CYS A 136 1.80 -11.59 -16.62
CA CYS A 136 2.21 -11.89 -18.01
C CYS A 136 3.69 -12.23 -18.05
N LEU A 137 4.05 -13.26 -18.82
CA LEU A 137 5.41 -13.63 -19.15
C LEU A 137 5.66 -13.26 -20.62
N GLY A 138 6.62 -12.36 -20.84
CA GLY A 138 6.84 -11.80 -22.18
C GLY A 138 5.64 -10.96 -22.66
N PRO A 139 5.56 -10.71 -23.98
CA PRO A 139 4.51 -9.85 -24.54
C PRO A 139 3.13 -10.49 -24.57
N HIS A 140 3.03 -11.81 -24.65
CA HIS A 140 1.78 -12.49 -25.02
C HIS A 140 1.31 -13.59 -24.04
N LEU A 141 2.21 -14.15 -23.23
CA LEU A 141 1.85 -15.27 -22.36
C LEU A 141 1.26 -14.79 -21.03
N ARG A 142 -0.06 -14.82 -20.94
CA ARG A 142 -0.76 -14.65 -19.65
C ARG A 142 -0.72 -15.97 -18.89
N LEU A 143 -0.49 -15.89 -17.60
CA LEU A 143 -0.63 -17.04 -16.71
C LEU A 143 -2.09 -17.13 -16.24
N PRO A 144 -2.90 -18.10 -16.74
CA PRO A 144 -4.36 -18.03 -16.49
C PRO A 144 -4.70 -18.21 -15.01
N TYR A 145 -4.29 -19.29 -14.39
CA TYR A 145 -4.64 -19.58 -12.99
C TYR A 145 -3.63 -18.99 -11.99
N ALA A 146 -2.34 -19.17 -12.24
CA ALA A 146 -1.28 -18.71 -11.37
C ALA A 146 -1.02 -17.21 -11.44
N GLY A 147 -1.56 -16.53 -12.45
CA GLY A 147 -1.37 -15.09 -12.70
C GLY A 147 -2.41 -14.18 -12.08
N THR A 148 -3.42 -14.74 -11.40
CA THR A 148 -4.47 -13.96 -10.72
C THR A 148 -4.62 -14.47 -9.30
N PHE A 149 -4.32 -13.61 -8.31
CA PHE A 149 -4.36 -14.00 -6.91
C PHE A 149 -4.48 -12.78 -5.98
N THR A 150 -4.80 -13.05 -4.73
CA THR A 150 -4.75 -12.04 -3.67
C THR A 150 -3.44 -12.18 -2.92
N GLU A 151 -2.79 -11.05 -2.68
CA GLU A 151 -1.56 -10.97 -1.91
C GLU A 151 -1.73 -10.03 -0.71
N VAL A 152 -1.21 -10.46 0.42
CA VAL A 152 -1.03 -9.61 1.59
C VAL A 152 0.39 -9.75 2.07
N ASN A 153 1.10 -8.61 2.21
CA ASN A 153 2.48 -8.64 2.66
C ASN A 153 2.71 -7.77 3.90
N VAL A 154 3.66 -8.22 4.72
CA VAL A 154 4.28 -7.45 5.79
C VAL A 154 5.66 -7.06 5.34
N ARG A 155 5.95 -5.76 5.31
CA ARG A 155 7.21 -5.23 4.82
C ARG A 155 7.82 -4.17 5.71
N LEU A 156 9.14 -4.09 5.68
CA LEU A 156 9.93 -3.01 6.24
C LEU A 156 10.52 -2.16 5.11
N TYR A 157 10.89 -0.94 5.43
CA TYR A 157 11.50 0.00 4.51
C TYR A 157 13.02 -0.07 4.63
N SER A 158 13.72 -0.10 3.50
CA SER A 158 15.14 -0.41 3.45
C SER A 158 15.89 0.44 2.45
N ARG A 159 17.18 0.67 2.73
CA ARG A 159 18.14 1.35 1.87
C ARG A 159 19.46 0.63 1.88
N ASP A 160 20.11 0.48 0.74
CA ASP A 160 21.47 -0.07 0.68
C ASP A 160 22.54 1.02 0.56
N ALA A 161 23.82 0.61 0.61
CA ALA A 161 24.96 1.51 0.51
C ALA A 161 25.05 2.28 -0.81
N ALA A 162 24.43 1.77 -1.88
CA ALA A 162 24.32 2.47 -3.15
C ALA A 162 23.16 3.50 -3.19
N GLY A 163 22.48 3.71 -2.05
CA GLY A 163 21.37 4.64 -1.93
C GLY A 163 20.05 4.15 -2.57
N ARG A 164 19.93 2.86 -2.91
CA ARG A 164 18.71 2.31 -3.49
C ARG A 164 17.67 2.11 -2.39
N HIS A 165 16.56 2.81 -2.50
CA HIS A 165 15.40 2.65 -1.61
C HIS A 165 14.56 1.45 -2.06
N GLY A 166 14.16 0.63 -1.10
CA GLY A 166 13.36 -0.55 -1.36
C GLY A 166 12.56 -0.99 -0.14
N VAL A 167 12.14 -2.23 -0.17
CA VAL A 167 11.49 -2.90 0.95
C VAL A 167 12.18 -4.24 1.24
N VAL A 168 12.07 -4.68 2.49
CA VAL A 168 12.36 -6.06 2.90
C VAL A 168 11.04 -6.69 3.29
N PHE A 169 10.66 -7.77 2.63
CA PHE A 169 9.48 -8.51 3.00
C PHE A 169 9.75 -9.44 4.18
N LEU A 170 8.92 -9.34 5.21
CA LEU A 170 8.90 -10.27 6.34
C LEU A 170 8.02 -11.49 6.02
N SER A 171 6.90 -11.26 5.34
CA SER A 171 6.06 -12.31 4.75
C SER A 171 5.25 -11.78 3.57
N LEU A 172 4.92 -12.68 2.64
CA LEU A 172 3.97 -12.44 1.56
C LEU A 172 2.99 -13.61 1.55
N ASP A 173 1.77 -13.35 1.99
CA ASP A 173 0.70 -14.34 2.02
C ASP A 173 -0.06 -14.31 0.69
N ALA A 174 -0.17 -15.47 0.02
CA ALA A 174 -0.85 -15.58 -1.27
C ALA A 174 -1.62 -16.90 -1.38
N ASP A 175 -2.71 -16.88 -2.17
CA ASP A 175 -3.64 -18.01 -2.29
C ASP A 175 -3.32 -18.95 -3.47
N ARG A 176 -2.24 -18.72 -4.20
CA ARG A 176 -1.82 -19.57 -5.34
C ARG A 176 -0.53 -20.34 -5.06
N LEU A 177 -0.68 -21.61 -4.71
CA LEU A 177 0.43 -22.48 -4.33
C LEU A 177 1.55 -22.54 -5.38
N ALA A 178 1.20 -22.67 -6.66
CA ALA A 178 2.21 -22.73 -7.73
C ALA A 178 3.07 -21.46 -7.79
N PHE A 179 2.45 -20.29 -7.62
CA PHE A 179 3.15 -19.02 -7.55
C PHE A 179 4.03 -18.93 -6.29
N VAL A 180 3.50 -19.33 -5.14
CA VAL A 180 4.22 -19.36 -3.86
C VAL A 180 5.48 -20.21 -3.96
N LEU A 181 5.39 -21.41 -4.55
CA LEU A 181 6.54 -22.31 -4.70
C LEU A 181 7.61 -21.71 -5.62
N ALA A 182 7.21 -21.16 -6.76
CA ALA A 182 8.13 -20.52 -7.70
C ALA A 182 8.85 -19.31 -7.06
N ALA A 183 8.12 -18.46 -6.33
CA ALA A 183 8.68 -17.29 -5.68
C ALA A 183 9.61 -17.66 -4.50
N ARG A 184 9.29 -18.71 -3.74
CA ARG A 184 10.18 -19.25 -2.70
C ARG A 184 11.48 -19.79 -3.25
N ALA A 185 11.45 -20.44 -4.41
CA ALA A 185 12.66 -20.87 -5.10
C ALA A 185 13.57 -19.68 -5.51
N ALA A 186 12.97 -18.51 -5.72
CA ALA A 186 13.69 -17.25 -5.96
C ALA A 186 14.09 -16.49 -4.67
N GLY A 187 13.92 -17.10 -3.49
CA GLY A 187 14.31 -16.52 -2.20
C GLY A 187 13.34 -15.48 -1.62
N VAL A 188 12.12 -15.37 -2.16
CA VAL A 188 11.12 -14.46 -1.62
C VAL A 188 10.26 -15.19 -0.56
N PRO A 189 10.01 -14.61 0.63
CA PRO A 189 9.40 -15.33 1.77
C PRO A 189 7.87 -15.45 1.65
N TYR A 190 7.39 -16.05 0.56
CA TYR A 190 5.97 -16.32 0.36
C TYR A 190 5.44 -17.38 1.30
N VAL A 191 4.23 -17.18 1.78
CA VAL A 191 3.46 -18.12 2.60
C VAL A 191 2.20 -18.51 1.84
N TRP A 192 1.94 -19.80 1.71
CA TRP A 192 0.68 -20.24 1.15
C TRP A 192 -0.42 -20.09 2.18
N SER A 193 -1.42 -19.27 1.86
CA SER A 193 -2.49 -18.87 2.77
C SER A 193 -3.81 -18.77 2.02
N ARG A 194 -4.91 -18.86 2.73
CA ARG A 194 -6.21 -18.49 2.19
C ARG A 194 -6.35 -16.96 2.25
N CYS A 195 -6.16 -16.29 1.10
CA CYS A 195 -6.31 -14.86 0.98
C CYS A 195 -7.59 -14.52 0.21
N ARG A 196 -8.38 -13.57 0.73
CA ARG A 196 -9.64 -13.16 0.09
C ARG A 196 -9.78 -11.64 0.12
N PRO A 197 -10.15 -11.01 -1.01
CA PRO A 197 -10.58 -9.62 -0.99
C PRO A 197 -11.97 -9.54 -0.35
N THR A 198 -12.20 -8.50 0.44
CA THR A 198 -13.49 -8.21 1.05
C THR A 198 -13.97 -6.82 0.63
N THR A 199 -15.27 -6.67 0.50
CA THR A 199 -15.89 -5.37 0.28
C THR A 199 -16.64 -4.99 1.54
N MET A 200 -16.32 -3.85 2.11
CA MET A 200 -16.98 -3.34 3.29
C MET A 200 -18.03 -2.32 2.89
N ARG A 201 -19.18 -2.38 3.54
CA ARG A 201 -20.27 -1.41 3.34
C ARG A 201 -20.22 -0.38 4.47
N GLY A 202 -20.19 0.88 4.11
CA GLY A 202 -20.21 2.02 5.01
C GLY A 202 -20.80 3.23 4.30
N THR A 203 -20.39 4.44 4.68
CA THR A 203 -20.74 5.68 3.97
C THR A 203 -20.14 5.72 2.56
N SER A 204 -19.00 5.04 2.36
CA SER A 204 -18.38 4.78 1.07
C SER A 204 -18.09 3.28 0.92
N ARG A 205 -17.76 2.86 -0.30
CA ARG A 205 -17.32 1.49 -0.56
C ARG A 205 -15.91 1.28 -0.01
N GLY A 206 -15.76 0.41 0.99
CA GLY A 206 -14.48 0.02 1.55
C GLY A 206 -13.87 -1.19 0.82
N HIS A 207 -12.55 -1.24 0.82
CA HIS A 207 -11.75 -2.34 0.30
C HIS A 207 -10.98 -2.99 1.45
N GLY A 208 -10.95 -4.31 1.49
CA GLY A 208 -10.27 -5.04 2.56
C GLY A 208 -9.79 -6.41 2.13
N TYR A 209 -9.11 -7.07 3.07
CA TYR A 209 -8.50 -8.37 2.87
C TYR A 209 -8.63 -9.23 4.13
N GLU A 210 -8.92 -10.50 3.92
CA GLU A 210 -8.85 -11.53 4.94
C GLU A 210 -7.76 -12.52 4.58
N VAL A 211 -6.96 -12.90 5.58
CA VAL A 211 -5.89 -13.88 5.46
C VAL A 211 -6.03 -14.92 6.55
N GLU A 212 -5.98 -16.17 6.16
CA GLU A 212 -5.95 -17.32 7.06
C GLU A 212 -4.81 -18.26 6.62
N ARG A 213 -3.77 -18.36 7.43
CA ARG A 213 -2.64 -19.25 7.16
C ARG A 213 -3.06 -20.70 7.45
N PHE A 214 -2.72 -21.62 6.54
CA PHE A 214 -3.04 -23.04 6.70
C PHE A 214 -2.32 -23.71 7.88
N ARG A 215 -1.26 -23.12 8.38
CA ARG A 215 -0.51 -23.60 9.55
C ARG A 215 -0.42 -22.51 10.61
N GLY A 216 -1.34 -22.58 11.54
CA GLY A 216 -1.21 -22.22 12.94
C GLY A 216 -1.02 -20.79 13.37
N GLN A 217 -1.26 -19.76 12.56
CA GLN A 217 -0.92 -18.39 12.97
C GLN A 217 -2.07 -17.37 12.85
N GLY A 218 -3.27 -17.81 13.14
CA GLY A 218 -4.37 -16.90 13.28
C GLY A 218 -4.99 -16.44 11.96
N LYS A 219 -6.01 -15.61 12.09
CA LYS A 219 -6.74 -14.96 11.02
C LYS A 219 -6.50 -13.47 11.12
N SER A 220 -6.20 -12.82 10.01
CA SER A 220 -6.12 -11.37 9.92
C SER A 220 -7.20 -10.84 9.01
N SER A 221 -7.80 -9.73 9.40
CA SER A 221 -8.78 -9.00 8.60
C SER A 221 -8.48 -7.52 8.73
N PHE A 222 -8.36 -6.83 7.61
CA PHE A 222 -8.09 -5.38 7.60
C PHE A 222 -8.63 -4.76 6.33
N GLY A 223 -8.75 -3.43 6.34
CA GLY A 223 -9.17 -2.70 5.16
C GLY A 223 -9.24 -1.21 5.39
N ALA A 224 -9.73 -0.51 4.38
CA ALA A 224 -9.83 0.93 4.38
C ALA A 224 -11.06 1.42 3.62
N TYR A 225 -11.56 2.57 4.02
CA TYR A 225 -12.56 3.35 3.31
C TYR A 225 -11.83 4.51 2.61
N PRO A 226 -11.62 4.43 1.29
CA PRO A 226 -10.94 5.49 0.55
C PRO A 226 -11.78 6.76 0.47
N ASP A 227 -11.11 7.89 0.60
CA ASP A 227 -11.65 9.20 0.28
C ASP A 227 -11.12 9.61 -1.10
N MET A 228 -11.92 9.34 -2.14
CA MET A 228 -11.50 9.55 -3.53
C MET A 228 -11.42 11.02 -3.93
N ASP A 229 -11.93 11.93 -3.11
CA ASP A 229 -11.87 13.37 -3.33
C ASP A 229 -10.57 13.99 -2.75
N HIS A 230 -9.83 13.22 -1.95
CA HIS A 230 -8.59 13.66 -1.30
C HIS A 230 -7.37 12.81 -1.70
N PRO A 231 -6.66 13.20 -2.78
CA PRO A 231 -5.38 12.59 -3.15
C PRO A 231 -4.35 12.74 -2.04
N ALA A 232 -3.61 11.67 -1.75
CA ALA A 232 -2.55 11.65 -0.74
C ALA A 232 -1.21 12.01 -1.40
N LEU A 233 -0.89 13.31 -1.44
CA LEU A 233 0.30 13.85 -2.11
C LEU A 233 1.34 14.39 -1.11
N ASP A 234 1.17 14.15 0.18
CA ASP A 234 2.12 14.58 1.21
C ASP A 234 3.43 13.76 1.15
N GLY A 235 4.50 14.34 1.72
CA GLY A 235 5.83 13.75 1.65
C GLY A 235 5.93 12.36 2.29
N LEU A 236 5.18 12.09 3.37
CA LEU A 236 5.16 10.77 4.01
C LEU A 236 4.46 9.73 3.14
N SER A 237 3.29 10.05 2.60
CA SER A 237 2.53 9.15 1.74
C SER A 237 3.33 8.75 0.49
N LEU A 238 4.01 9.73 -0.12
CA LEU A 238 4.90 9.49 -1.25
C LEU A 238 6.12 8.64 -0.84
N TRP A 239 6.75 8.95 0.29
CA TRP A 239 7.90 8.19 0.81
C TRP A 239 7.53 6.73 1.10
N LEU A 240 6.38 6.47 1.73
CA LEU A 240 5.88 5.12 2.05
C LEU A 240 5.58 4.28 0.80
N THR A 241 5.25 4.90 -0.33
CA THR A 241 4.75 4.20 -1.51
C THR A 241 5.69 4.23 -2.71
N ALA A 242 6.60 5.22 -2.81
CA ALA A 242 7.60 5.30 -3.87
C ALA A 242 8.73 4.27 -3.64
N ARG A 243 8.39 2.98 -3.62
CA ARG A 243 9.31 1.86 -3.41
C ARG A 243 9.41 1.02 -4.67
N PHE A 244 10.51 1.20 -5.39
CA PHE A 244 10.71 0.65 -6.73
C PHE A 244 11.62 -0.58 -6.73
N GLY A 245 11.63 -1.33 -5.65
CA GLY A 245 12.35 -2.58 -5.57
C GLY A 245 12.32 -3.20 -4.17
N LEU A 246 12.86 -4.38 -4.09
CA LEU A 246 13.00 -5.11 -2.84
C LEU A 246 14.43 -5.61 -2.65
N HIS A 247 14.89 -5.61 -1.39
CA HIS A 247 16.11 -6.28 -0.97
C HIS A 247 15.77 -7.68 -0.47
N THR A 248 16.45 -8.68 -1.00
CA THR A 248 16.24 -10.08 -0.58
C THR A 248 17.56 -10.82 -0.49
N ARG A 249 17.60 -11.85 0.38
CA ARG A 249 18.77 -12.71 0.53
C ARG A 249 18.49 -14.08 -0.09
N VAL A 250 19.37 -14.50 -0.99
CA VAL A 250 19.35 -15.84 -1.57
C VAL A 250 20.66 -16.55 -1.22
N GLY A 251 20.58 -17.53 -0.35
CA GLY A 251 21.77 -18.17 0.22
C GLY A 251 22.63 -17.16 0.99
N ARG A 252 23.88 -16.96 0.53
CA ARG A 252 24.85 -16.02 1.13
C ARG A 252 24.87 -14.65 0.43
N ARG A 253 24.12 -14.46 -0.65
CA ARG A 253 24.14 -13.21 -1.45
C ARG A 253 22.88 -12.40 -1.21
N VAL A 254 23.04 -11.09 -1.23
CA VAL A 254 21.95 -10.13 -1.14
C VAL A 254 21.71 -9.52 -2.52
N PHE A 255 20.45 -9.40 -2.90
CA PHE A 255 20.03 -8.86 -4.18
C PHE A 255 19.03 -7.74 -3.99
N TYR A 256 19.12 -6.73 -4.83
CA TYR A 256 18.08 -5.76 -5.09
C TYR A 256 17.33 -6.16 -6.36
N LEU A 257 16.03 -6.43 -6.26
CA LEU A 257 15.15 -6.72 -7.39
C LEU A 257 14.34 -5.47 -7.72
N PRO A 258 14.65 -4.77 -8.82
CA PRO A 258 13.90 -3.56 -9.19
C PRO A 258 12.50 -3.89 -9.68
N ILE A 259 11.54 -3.01 -9.38
CA ILE A 259 10.15 -3.07 -9.83
C ILE A 259 9.77 -1.70 -10.36
N ALA A 260 9.58 -1.58 -11.66
CA ALA A 260 9.17 -0.34 -12.28
C ALA A 260 7.64 -0.26 -12.35
N HIS A 261 7.09 0.89 -11.98
CA HIS A 261 5.68 1.24 -12.15
C HIS A 261 5.53 2.77 -12.19
N ARG A 262 4.41 3.25 -12.69
CA ARG A 262 4.07 4.67 -12.60
C ARG A 262 3.86 5.08 -11.13
N PRO A 263 3.97 6.37 -10.79
CA PRO A 263 3.54 6.84 -9.48
C PRO A 263 2.14 6.31 -9.13
N TRP A 264 1.96 5.93 -7.88
CA TRP A 264 0.67 5.44 -7.41
C TRP A 264 -0.37 6.55 -7.47
N PRO A 265 -1.56 6.31 -8.03
CA PRO A 265 -2.72 7.15 -7.75
C PRO A 265 -3.16 6.90 -6.30
N LEU A 266 -2.68 7.73 -5.38
CA LEU A 266 -2.89 7.57 -3.95
C LEU A 266 -4.04 8.44 -3.46
N TYR A 267 -4.80 7.87 -2.53
CA TYR A 267 -5.88 8.55 -1.84
C TYR A 267 -5.75 8.36 -0.33
N CYS A 268 -6.11 9.38 0.43
CA CYS A 268 -6.31 9.27 1.86
C CYS A 268 -7.41 8.24 2.14
N ALA A 269 -7.29 7.51 3.24
CA ALA A 269 -8.31 6.54 3.62
C ALA A 269 -8.47 6.47 5.14
N ALA A 270 -9.66 6.10 5.59
CA ALA A 270 -9.91 5.75 6.97
C ALA A 270 -9.72 4.25 7.16
N ALA A 271 -9.02 3.85 8.25
CA ALA A 271 -8.93 2.44 8.60
C ALA A 271 -10.32 1.88 8.91
N ALA A 272 -10.62 0.70 8.38
CA ALA A 272 -11.72 -0.10 8.88
C ALA A 272 -11.30 -0.78 10.20
N ALA A 273 -12.27 -1.38 10.91
CA ALA A 273 -11.93 -2.27 12.01
C ALA A 273 -10.98 -3.36 11.51
N PHE A 274 -9.89 -3.61 12.22
CA PHE A 274 -8.88 -4.58 11.82
C PHE A 274 -8.51 -5.52 12.97
N GLU A 275 -8.19 -6.75 12.59
CA GLU A 275 -7.58 -7.75 13.45
C GLU A 275 -6.26 -8.15 12.81
N ASP A 276 -5.14 -7.78 13.45
CA ASP A 276 -3.82 -8.08 12.91
C ASP A 276 -3.16 -9.25 13.67
N ALA A 277 -2.92 -10.33 12.93
CA ALA A 277 -2.04 -11.40 13.36
C ALA A 277 -0.75 -11.47 12.53
N LEU A 278 -0.71 -10.84 11.34
CA LEU A 278 0.41 -11.01 10.40
C LEU A 278 1.64 -10.20 10.81
N VAL A 279 1.47 -8.93 11.21
CA VAL A 279 2.59 -8.09 11.67
C VAL A 279 3.20 -8.69 12.93
N ARG A 280 2.36 -9.15 13.85
CA ARG A 280 2.81 -9.87 15.05
C ARG A 280 3.50 -11.20 14.73
N ALA A 281 2.93 -11.99 13.81
CA ALA A 281 3.54 -13.24 13.36
C ALA A 281 4.88 -13.03 12.63
N ALA A 282 5.09 -11.84 12.06
CA ALA A 282 6.36 -11.43 11.46
C ALA A 282 7.39 -10.97 12.50
N GLY A 283 7.03 -10.97 13.80
CA GLY A 283 7.93 -10.60 14.91
C GLY A 283 7.97 -9.11 15.22
N ILE A 284 7.08 -8.31 14.62
CA ILE A 284 7.00 -6.87 14.89
C ILE A 284 5.80 -6.59 15.79
N THR A 285 6.05 -5.87 16.88
CA THR A 285 4.98 -5.41 17.77
C THR A 285 4.57 -4.00 17.39
N VAL A 286 3.29 -3.82 17.11
CA VAL A 286 2.66 -2.51 16.87
C VAL A 286 1.54 -2.29 17.87
N HIS A 287 1.27 -1.03 18.21
CA HIS A 287 0.26 -0.65 19.18
C HIS A 287 -0.71 0.35 18.57
N GLY A 288 -1.99 0.16 18.86
CA GLY A 288 -3.04 1.07 18.39
C GLY A 288 -3.34 0.98 16.89
N PRO A 289 -4.11 1.96 16.39
CA PRO A 289 -4.46 2.05 14.98
C PRO A 289 -3.23 2.39 14.13
N PRO A 290 -3.28 2.13 12.80
CA PRO A 290 -2.22 2.55 11.89
C PRO A 290 -2.01 4.07 11.94
N ASP A 291 -0.74 4.49 11.89
CA ASP A 291 -0.36 5.91 11.78
C ASP A 291 -0.65 6.50 10.40
N SER A 292 -0.66 5.66 9.37
CA SER A 292 -1.01 6.07 8.00
C SER A 292 -1.84 4.99 7.33
N VAL A 293 -2.93 5.41 6.68
CA VAL A 293 -3.83 4.57 5.91
C VAL A 293 -4.02 5.18 4.54
N LEU A 294 -3.69 4.40 3.49
CA LEU A 294 -3.77 4.85 2.11
C LEU A 294 -4.48 3.80 1.25
N TYR A 295 -5.04 4.27 0.16
CA TYR A 295 -5.62 3.42 -0.87
C TYR A 295 -5.11 3.81 -2.25
N SER A 296 -4.97 2.81 -3.12
CA SER A 296 -4.77 3.04 -4.56
C SER A 296 -5.65 2.09 -5.38
N PRO A 297 -6.30 2.56 -6.45
CA PRO A 297 -6.97 1.68 -7.40
C PRO A 297 -6.01 0.71 -8.10
N GLY A 298 -4.71 1.02 -8.13
CA GLY A 298 -3.69 0.10 -8.61
C GLY A 298 -2.74 0.68 -9.64
N VAL A 299 -1.76 -0.15 -10.02
CA VAL A 299 -0.74 0.15 -11.04
C VAL A 299 -0.39 -1.09 -11.85
N ARG A 300 0.24 -0.86 -13.01
CA ARG A 300 0.95 -1.90 -13.77
C ARG A 300 2.42 -1.88 -13.39
N THR A 301 3.00 -3.05 -13.17
CA THR A 301 4.39 -3.22 -12.76
C THR A 301 5.17 -4.03 -13.77
N GLN A 302 6.45 -3.74 -13.86
CA GLN A 302 7.44 -4.49 -14.65
C GLN A 302 8.61 -4.83 -13.74
N PHE A 303 8.92 -6.10 -13.60
CA PHE A 303 10.09 -6.53 -12.84
C PHE A 303 11.37 -6.36 -13.64
N GLY A 304 12.45 -5.98 -12.96
CA GLY A 304 13.80 -5.88 -13.55
C GLY A 304 14.71 -7.02 -13.10
N GLN A 305 15.87 -7.14 -13.74
CA GLN A 305 16.87 -8.15 -13.37
C GLN A 305 17.42 -7.89 -11.96
N PRO A 306 17.55 -8.93 -11.12
CA PRO A 306 18.17 -8.80 -9.81
C PRO A 306 19.62 -8.30 -9.92
N ARG A 307 20.00 -7.41 -9.01
CA ARG A 307 21.36 -6.86 -8.88
C ARG A 307 21.93 -7.23 -7.55
N GLN A 308 23.13 -7.74 -7.52
CA GLN A 308 23.79 -8.04 -6.25
C GLN A 308 24.05 -6.75 -5.49
N VAL A 309 23.73 -6.76 -4.21
CA VAL A 309 24.14 -5.72 -3.25
C VAL A 309 25.57 -6.04 -2.86
N LEU A 310 26.47 -5.11 -3.12
CA LEU A 310 27.86 -5.21 -2.68
C LEU A 310 27.90 -4.70 -1.24
N GLY A 311 28.38 -5.55 -0.34
CA GLY A 311 28.59 -5.20 1.05
C GLY A 311 29.97 -4.62 1.25
#